data_e4254af60159a3cf74b7f7a4a7bc145f
#
_entry.id   e4254af60159a3cf74b7f7a4a7bc145f
#
_cell.length_a   1.000
_cell.length_b   1.000
_cell.length_c   1.000
_cell.angle_alpha   90.00
_cell.angle_beta   90.00
_cell.angle_gamma   90.00
#
_symmetry.space_group_name_H-M   'P 1'
#
loop_
_entity.id
_entity.type
_entity.pdbx_description
1 polymer ?
#
loop_
_entity_poly.entity_id
_entity_poly.type
_entity_poly.pdbx_seq_one_letter_code
_entity_poly.pdbx_strand_id
1 'polypeptide(L)'
;LQLIPFNMIAYSLHFYAATHKEDLQQKLKTAYKAGLPILVTEFSICDASGNGAIDKSSGKKWIKLLKKYKIGFIAWSLCNKQESASLIKASCSKTGNFKKSDLSKTGKWILAQMK
;
A
#
# COMPACT_ATOMS: atom_id res chain seq x y z
N LEU A 1 -32.42 -12.87 -6.00
CA LEU A 1 -31.09 -12.54 -5.49
C LEU A 1 -30.07 -13.31 -6.33
N GLN A 2 -29.33 -12.63 -7.18
CA GLN A 2 -28.25 -13.27 -7.94
C GLN A 2 -27.03 -13.35 -7.03
N LEU A 3 -26.65 -14.54 -6.62
CA LEU A 3 -25.43 -14.75 -5.82
C LEU A 3 -24.21 -14.47 -6.70
N ILE A 4 -23.28 -13.63 -6.22
CA ILE A 4 -22.00 -13.42 -6.88
C ILE A 4 -21.21 -14.74 -6.76
N PRO A 5 -20.75 -15.33 -7.87
CA PRO A 5 -19.94 -16.55 -7.82
C PRO A 5 -18.71 -16.34 -6.92
N PHE A 6 -18.37 -17.31 -6.09
CA PHE A 6 -17.27 -17.21 -5.10
C PHE A 6 -15.91 -16.88 -5.77
N ASN A 7 -15.71 -17.26 -7.01
CA ASN A 7 -14.51 -16.95 -7.81
C ASN A 7 -14.44 -15.49 -8.30
N MET A 8 -15.48 -14.68 -8.04
CA MET A 8 -15.51 -13.23 -8.36
C MET A 8 -15.34 -12.34 -7.13
N ILE A 9 -15.01 -12.91 -5.97
CA ILE A 9 -14.84 -12.18 -4.71
C ILE A 9 -13.36 -12.11 -4.39
N ALA A 10 -12.87 -10.94 -4.00
CA ALA A 10 -11.56 -10.74 -3.41
C ALA A 10 -11.68 -10.07 -2.02
N TYR A 11 -10.80 -10.46 -1.11
CA TYR A 11 -10.72 -9.86 0.22
C TYR A 11 -9.76 -8.68 0.20
N SER A 12 -10.25 -7.52 0.62
CA SER A 12 -9.44 -6.31 0.74
C SER A 12 -8.58 -6.36 1.99
N LEU A 13 -7.30 -6.02 1.85
CA LEU A 13 -6.41 -5.77 2.97
C LEU A 13 -5.89 -4.34 2.91
N HIS A 14 -5.89 -3.64 4.04
CA HIS A 14 -5.23 -2.36 4.22
C HIS A 14 -4.09 -2.50 5.23
N PHE A 15 -2.97 -1.84 4.99
CA PHE A 15 -1.91 -1.72 5.97
C PHE A 15 -1.12 -0.41 5.86
N TYR A 16 -0.60 0.04 6.99
CA TYR A 16 0.33 1.14 7.12
C TYR A 16 1.60 0.59 7.79
N ALA A 17 2.71 0.56 7.07
CA ALA A 17 3.87 -0.26 7.44
C ALA A 17 4.55 0.17 8.74
N ALA A 18 4.42 1.44 9.16
CA ALA A 18 4.94 1.87 10.45
C ALA A 18 4.11 1.37 11.65
N THR A 19 2.81 1.06 11.44
CA THR A 19 1.92 0.52 12.48
C THR A 19 1.76 -0.99 12.38
N HIS A 20 1.46 -1.50 11.18
CA HIS A 20 1.09 -2.90 10.97
C HIS A 20 2.33 -3.73 10.65
N LYS A 21 2.69 -4.61 11.55
CA LYS A 21 3.92 -5.41 11.52
C LYS A 21 3.60 -6.91 11.33
N GLU A 22 4.35 -7.74 12.03
CA GLU A 22 4.33 -9.20 11.93
C GLU A 22 2.95 -9.82 12.14
N ASP A 23 2.15 -9.29 13.06
CA ASP A 23 0.81 -9.84 13.38
C ASP A 23 -0.12 -9.82 12.16
N LEU A 24 -0.19 -8.67 11.47
CA LEU A 24 -1.02 -8.54 10.28
C LEU A 24 -0.42 -9.31 9.09
N GLN A 25 0.93 -9.34 8.98
CA GLN A 25 1.60 -10.17 7.98
C GLN A 25 1.30 -11.65 8.18
N GLN A 26 1.22 -12.12 9.44
CA GLN A 26 0.86 -13.51 9.72
C GLN A 26 -0.60 -13.82 9.36
N LYS A 27 -1.53 -12.89 9.61
CA LYS A 27 -2.93 -13.01 9.16
C LYS A 27 -3.02 -13.12 7.64
N LEU A 28 -2.28 -12.28 6.91
CA LEU A 28 -2.19 -12.37 5.45
C LEU A 28 -1.70 -13.74 4.99
N LYS A 29 -0.63 -14.27 5.60
CA LYS A 29 -0.07 -15.59 5.27
C LYS A 29 -1.09 -16.71 5.51
N THR A 30 -1.83 -16.64 6.62
CA THR A 30 -2.86 -17.61 6.95
C THR A 30 -4.00 -17.58 5.93
N ALA A 31 -4.51 -16.40 5.59
CA ALA A 31 -5.55 -16.22 4.59
C ALA A 31 -5.11 -16.70 3.19
N TYR A 32 -3.88 -16.36 2.79
CA TYR A 32 -3.32 -16.83 1.53
C TYR A 32 -3.21 -18.36 1.46
N LYS A 33 -2.70 -18.99 2.53
CA LYS A 33 -2.61 -20.47 2.62
C LYS A 33 -3.97 -21.15 2.59
N ALA A 34 -5.02 -20.48 3.08
CA ALA A 34 -6.40 -20.96 3.01
C ALA A 34 -7.02 -20.78 1.61
N GLY A 35 -6.26 -20.28 0.63
CA GLY A 35 -6.73 -20.09 -0.75
C GLY A 35 -7.61 -18.86 -0.97
N LEU A 36 -7.66 -17.91 -0.02
CA LEU A 36 -8.46 -16.71 -0.18
C LEU A 36 -7.83 -15.76 -1.21
N PRO A 37 -8.58 -15.27 -2.18
CA PRO A 37 -8.11 -14.25 -3.11
C PRO A 37 -8.00 -12.89 -2.38
N ILE A 38 -6.79 -12.35 -2.30
CA ILE A 38 -6.49 -11.14 -1.52
C ILE A 38 -5.99 -10.05 -2.46
N LEU A 39 -6.47 -8.82 -2.25
CA LEU A 39 -5.98 -7.60 -2.88
C LEU A 39 -5.69 -6.57 -1.80
N VAL A 40 -4.50 -5.96 -1.81
CA VAL A 40 -4.21 -4.80 -0.98
C VAL A 40 -4.74 -3.56 -1.69
N THR A 41 -5.92 -3.10 -1.27
CA THR A 41 -6.60 -1.96 -1.88
C THR A 41 -6.14 -0.62 -1.31
N GLU A 42 -5.38 -0.65 -0.20
CA GLU A 42 -4.80 0.54 0.39
C GLU A 42 -3.55 0.19 1.21
N PHE A 43 -2.44 0.89 0.96
CA PHE A 43 -1.28 0.83 1.84
C PHE A 43 -0.45 2.10 1.79
N SER A 44 0.27 2.36 2.88
CA SER A 44 1.36 3.34 2.92
C SER A 44 2.50 2.85 3.82
N ILE A 45 3.62 3.58 3.84
CA ILE A 45 4.77 3.27 4.68
C ILE A 45 4.83 4.09 5.97
N CYS A 46 3.91 5.02 6.16
CA CYS A 46 3.75 5.77 7.42
C CYS A 46 2.94 4.97 8.45
N ASP A 47 2.65 5.58 9.59
CA ASP A 47 1.72 5.03 10.57
C ASP A 47 0.25 5.14 10.12
N ALA A 48 -0.65 4.50 10.87
CA ALA A 48 -2.07 4.38 10.52
C ALA A 48 -2.85 5.71 10.56
N SER A 49 -2.26 6.79 11.06
CA SER A 49 -2.86 8.13 10.98
C SER A 49 -2.80 8.70 9.56
N GLY A 50 -1.93 8.16 8.71
CA GLY A 50 -1.63 8.70 7.38
C GLY A 50 -0.61 9.85 7.40
N ASN A 51 -0.27 10.39 8.56
CA ASN A 51 0.60 11.58 8.67
C ASN A 51 1.73 11.43 9.70
N GLY A 52 2.10 10.24 10.09
CA GLY A 52 3.19 9.98 11.05
C GLY A 52 4.50 9.58 10.40
N ALA A 53 5.37 9.00 11.21
CA ALA A 53 6.68 8.53 10.78
C ALA A 53 6.59 7.46 9.69
N ILE A 54 7.52 7.48 8.75
CA ILE A 54 7.66 6.45 7.71
C ILE A 54 8.64 5.37 8.14
N ASP A 55 8.25 4.10 7.93
CA ASP A 55 9.08 2.93 8.17
C ASP A 55 9.36 2.17 6.86
N LYS A 56 10.45 2.54 6.22
CA LYS A 56 10.88 1.91 4.95
C LYS A 56 11.32 0.45 5.14
N SER A 57 11.84 0.11 6.32
CA SER A 57 12.27 -1.25 6.63
C SER A 57 11.08 -2.21 6.69
N SER A 58 10.05 -1.83 7.45
CA SER A 58 8.79 -2.56 7.49
C SER A 58 8.11 -2.58 6.12
N GLY A 59 8.12 -1.46 5.40
CA GLY A 59 7.61 -1.38 4.03
C GLY A 59 8.27 -2.40 3.09
N LYS A 60 9.61 -2.56 3.16
CA LYS A 60 10.33 -3.59 2.38
C LYS A 60 9.87 -5.00 2.71
N LYS A 61 9.66 -5.32 4.00
CA LYS A 61 9.15 -6.63 4.43
C LYS A 61 7.77 -6.90 3.82
N TRP A 62 6.86 -5.92 3.85
CA TRP A 62 5.54 -6.01 3.26
C TRP A 62 5.62 -6.23 1.74
N ILE A 63 6.34 -5.40 1.00
CA ILE A 63 6.45 -5.54 -0.47
C ILE A 63 7.05 -6.90 -0.85
N LYS A 64 8.09 -7.37 -0.12
CA LYS A 64 8.66 -8.70 -0.35
C LYS A 64 7.61 -9.81 -0.18
N LEU A 65 6.76 -9.71 0.85
CA LEU A 65 5.70 -10.68 1.12
C LEU A 65 4.63 -10.66 0.02
N LEU A 66 4.18 -9.48 -0.39
CA LEU A 66 3.17 -9.32 -1.44
C LEU A 66 3.68 -9.85 -2.79
N LYS A 67 4.92 -9.52 -3.17
CA LYS A 67 5.56 -10.04 -4.40
C LYS A 67 5.71 -11.56 -4.35
N LYS A 68 6.12 -12.12 -3.21
CA LYS A 68 6.23 -13.59 -3.02
C LYS A 68 4.91 -14.30 -3.31
N TYR A 69 3.80 -13.75 -2.85
CA TYR A 69 2.47 -14.34 -3.01
C TYR A 69 1.72 -13.81 -4.25
N LYS A 70 2.36 -12.97 -5.06
CA LYS A 70 1.76 -12.35 -6.27
C LYS A 70 0.46 -11.62 -5.96
N ILE A 71 0.38 -10.97 -4.79
CA ILE A 71 -0.76 -10.18 -4.36
C ILE A 71 -0.63 -8.76 -4.94
N GLY A 72 -1.67 -8.29 -5.64
CA GLY A 72 -1.75 -6.92 -6.12
C GLY A 72 -1.87 -5.93 -4.97
N PHE A 73 -1.32 -4.72 -5.14
CA PHE A 73 -1.36 -3.68 -4.12
C PHE A 73 -1.48 -2.28 -4.70
N ILE A 74 -2.25 -1.43 -4.03
CA ILE A 74 -2.57 -0.06 -4.42
C ILE A 74 -2.10 0.88 -3.32
N ALA A 75 -1.29 1.88 -3.66
CA ALA A 75 -0.75 2.83 -2.70
C ALA A 75 -1.78 3.91 -2.33
N TRP A 76 -1.84 4.27 -1.07
CA TRP A 76 -2.56 5.42 -0.55
C TRP A 76 -1.59 6.58 -0.31
N SER A 77 -1.80 7.78 -0.94
CA SER A 77 -2.70 8.01 -2.06
C SER A 77 -2.08 9.03 -3.03
N LEU A 78 -2.52 9.03 -4.26
CA LEU A 78 -2.09 9.99 -5.28
C LEU A 78 -2.73 11.36 -4.99
N CYS A 79 -2.21 12.06 -3.99
CA CYS A 79 -2.62 13.40 -3.60
C CYS A 79 -1.41 14.24 -3.18
N ASN A 80 -1.62 15.54 -3.02
CA ASN A 80 -0.61 16.51 -2.56
C ASN A 80 -0.96 17.11 -1.19
N LYS A 81 -1.71 16.41 -0.36
CA LYS A 81 -1.95 16.84 1.03
C LYS A 81 -0.62 16.90 1.79
N GLN A 82 -0.55 17.79 2.77
CA GLN A 82 0.62 17.88 3.66
C GLN A 82 0.58 16.77 4.72
N GLU A 83 0.74 15.54 4.27
CA GLU A 83 0.75 14.33 5.11
C GLU A 83 1.75 13.30 4.56
N SER A 84 2.21 12.40 5.43
CA SER A 84 3.24 11.42 5.09
C SER A 84 2.80 10.38 4.05
N ALA A 85 1.50 10.08 3.97
CA ALA A 85 0.94 9.14 3.01
C ALA A 85 0.86 9.71 1.59
N SER A 86 0.86 11.04 1.42
CA SER A 86 0.77 11.68 0.10
C SER A 86 1.93 11.28 -0.80
N LEU A 87 1.62 10.87 -2.04
CA LEU A 87 2.63 10.48 -3.02
C LEU A 87 3.25 11.70 -3.72
N ILE A 88 2.52 12.81 -3.77
CA ILE A 88 2.93 14.07 -4.39
C ILE A 88 3.30 15.06 -3.29
N LYS A 89 4.29 15.92 -3.54
CA LYS A 89 4.66 16.99 -2.59
C LYS A 89 3.52 17.98 -2.44
N ALA A 90 3.29 18.49 -1.23
CA ALA A 90 2.29 19.52 -0.96
C ALA A 90 2.50 20.81 -1.77
N SER A 91 3.75 21.12 -2.12
CA SER A 91 4.10 22.29 -2.97
C SER A 91 3.83 22.08 -4.46
N CYS A 92 3.40 20.88 -4.89
CA CYS A 92 3.13 20.59 -6.29
C CYS A 92 1.68 20.97 -6.64
N SER A 93 1.51 21.90 -7.58
CA SER A 93 0.21 22.36 -8.08
C SER A 93 -0.26 21.66 -9.36
N LYS A 94 0.52 20.70 -9.87
CA LYS A 94 0.20 19.99 -11.11
C LYS A 94 -0.97 19.02 -10.90
N THR A 95 -1.79 18.85 -11.93
CA THR A 95 -2.90 17.88 -11.98
C THR A 95 -2.55 16.62 -12.76
N GLY A 96 -1.36 16.54 -13.37
CA GLY A 96 -0.89 15.40 -14.14
C GLY A 96 0.56 15.56 -14.59
N ASN A 97 1.05 14.61 -15.38
CA ASN A 97 2.42 14.60 -15.93
C ASN A 97 3.50 14.80 -14.83
N PHE A 98 3.31 14.12 -13.70
CA PHE A 98 4.21 14.21 -12.56
C PHE A 98 5.60 13.67 -12.90
N LYS A 99 6.63 14.47 -12.56
CA LYS A 99 8.03 14.06 -12.63
C LYS A 99 8.47 13.50 -11.28
N LYS A 100 9.59 12.79 -11.24
CA LYS A 100 10.19 12.29 -9.99
C LYS A 100 10.46 13.42 -8.97
N SER A 101 10.74 14.64 -9.45
CA SER A 101 10.90 15.83 -8.60
C SER A 101 9.62 16.27 -7.90
N ASP A 102 8.45 15.93 -8.43
CA ASP A 102 7.15 16.29 -7.85
C ASP A 102 6.72 15.33 -6.73
N LEU A 103 7.35 14.15 -6.65
CA LEU A 103 7.03 13.13 -5.67
C LEU A 103 7.53 13.47 -4.26
N SER A 104 6.74 13.12 -3.26
CA SER A 104 7.12 13.14 -1.85
C SER A 104 8.21 12.09 -1.53
N LYS A 105 8.67 12.03 -0.28
CA LYS A 105 9.57 10.96 0.19
C LYS A 105 8.90 9.58 0.06
N THR A 106 7.63 9.47 0.43
CA THR A 106 6.81 8.26 0.31
C THR A 106 6.59 7.88 -1.15
N GLY A 107 6.18 8.84 -2.00
CA GLY A 107 5.97 8.60 -3.41
C GLY A 107 7.21 8.10 -4.14
N LYS A 108 8.39 8.68 -3.88
CA LYS A 108 9.66 8.22 -4.45
C LYS A 108 10.00 6.79 -4.04
N TRP A 109 9.78 6.47 -2.76
CA TRP A 109 10.06 5.14 -2.24
C TRP A 109 9.11 4.10 -2.86
N ILE A 110 7.81 4.37 -2.87
CA ILE A 110 6.80 3.46 -3.43
C ILE A 110 7.03 3.23 -4.92
N LEU A 111 7.28 4.28 -5.70
CA LEU A 111 7.58 4.15 -7.14
C LEU A 111 8.79 3.24 -7.39
N ALA A 112 9.80 3.29 -6.52
CA ALA A 112 10.97 2.42 -6.64
C ALA A 112 10.66 0.94 -6.37
N GLN A 113 9.58 0.61 -5.63
CA GLN A 113 9.17 -0.77 -5.35
C GLN A 113 8.30 -1.38 -6.46
N MET A 114 7.72 -0.55 -7.34
CA MET A 114 6.84 -0.99 -8.44
C MET A 114 7.58 -1.44 -9.71
N LYS A 115 8.91 -1.37 -9.69
CA LYS A 115 9.78 -1.82 -10.78
C LYS A 115 10.11 -3.30 -10.68
#